data_f3965c789ad74c2678e6901f1cf5bef9
#
_entry.id   f3965c789ad74c2678e6901f1cf5bef9
#
_cell.length_a   1.000
_cell.length_b   1.000
_cell.length_c   1.000
_cell.angle_alpha   90.00
_cell.angle_beta   90.00
_cell.angle_gamma   90.00
#
_symmetry.space_group_name_H-M   'P 1'
#
loop_
_entity.id
_entity.type
_entity.pdbx_description
1 polymer ?
#
loop_
_entity_poly.entity_id
_entity_poly.type
_entity_poly.pdbx_seq_one_letter_code
_entity_poly.pdbx_strand_id
1 'polypeptide(L)'
;MSLDEIGLQNIPRVPLAFLPTPIMEASRLTAEIDGPKLWIKRDDLTGFGFGGNKIRGLEFLLADALAQQADTLITGAAPQSNYVRATAAAAAHAGLHMVAVYSGTPPPQVQGN
;
A
#
# COMPACT_ATOMS: atom_id res chain seq x y z
N MET A 1 -13.13 10.09 17.09
CA MET A 1 -13.30 8.64 16.80
C MET A 1 -11.93 7.99 16.89
N SER A 2 -11.69 7.19 17.89
CA SER A 2 -10.45 6.44 18.05
C SER A 2 -10.46 5.19 17.15
N LEU A 3 -9.28 4.58 16.92
CA LEU A 3 -9.20 3.31 16.18
C LEU A 3 -9.98 2.19 16.91
N ASP A 4 -10.09 2.30 18.23
CA ASP A 4 -10.84 1.37 19.08
C ASP A 4 -12.34 1.41 18.79
N GLU A 5 -12.88 2.60 18.48
CA GLU A 5 -14.30 2.78 18.16
C GLU A 5 -14.70 2.19 16.82
N ILE A 6 -13.76 2.09 15.87
CA ILE A 6 -13.99 1.47 14.55
C ILE A 6 -13.60 -0.01 14.49
N GLY A 7 -13.08 -0.58 15.59
CA GLY A 7 -12.81 -2.01 15.70
C GLY A 7 -11.66 -2.56 14.84
N LEU A 8 -10.85 -1.70 14.21
CA LEU A 8 -9.76 -2.12 13.33
C LEU A 8 -8.67 -2.94 14.04
N GLN A 9 -8.47 -2.73 15.35
CA GLN A 9 -7.51 -3.51 16.13
C GLN A 9 -7.89 -5.00 16.25
N ASN A 10 -9.16 -5.34 16.02
CA ASN A 10 -9.65 -6.72 16.08
C ASN A 10 -9.54 -7.46 14.74
N ILE A 11 -9.18 -6.76 13.67
CA ILE A 11 -8.99 -7.37 12.35
C ILE A 11 -7.56 -7.92 12.25
N PRO A 12 -7.38 -9.21 11.97
CA PRO A 12 -6.05 -9.80 11.79
C PRO A 12 -5.26 -9.08 10.72
N ARG A 13 -3.95 -8.88 10.95
CA ARG A 13 -3.07 -8.29 9.96
C ARG A 13 -1.66 -8.87 10.06
N VAL A 14 -0.96 -8.92 8.94
CA VAL A 14 0.47 -9.24 8.86
C VAL A 14 1.23 -7.92 8.85
N PRO A 15 2.07 -7.62 9.86
CA PRO A 15 2.84 -6.38 9.88
C PRO A 15 3.84 -6.33 8.71
N LEU A 16 3.70 -5.37 7.83
CA LEU A 16 4.59 -5.11 6.69
C LEU A 16 5.21 -3.72 6.77
N ALA A 17 4.42 -2.72 7.14
CA ALA A 17 4.81 -1.33 7.15
C ALA A 17 5.54 -0.92 8.43
N PHE A 18 6.47 0.01 8.31
CA PHE A 18 7.00 0.76 9.46
C PHE A 18 5.98 1.82 9.88
N LEU A 19 5.33 1.60 11.02
CA LEU A 19 4.27 2.45 11.55
C LEU A 19 4.60 2.91 12.98
N PRO A 20 4.13 4.12 13.37
CA PRO A 20 3.37 5.09 12.59
C PRO A 20 4.24 5.88 11.62
N THR A 21 3.73 6.22 10.42
CA THR A 21 4.42 7.17 9.54
C THR A 21 4.21 8.60 10.03
N PRO A 22 5.20 9.51 9.84
CA PRO A 22 5.07 10.90 10.25
C PRO A 22 3.94 11.65 9.56
N ILE A 23 3.46 12.72 10.22
CA ILE A 23 2.63 13.77 9.60
C ILE A 23 3.47 15.05 9.62
N MET A 24 3.61 15.69 8.46
CA MET A 24 4.42 16.88 8.29
C MET A 24 3.57 18.03 7.75
N GLU A 25 3.73 19.23 8.33
CA GLU A 25 3.12 20.42 7.78
C GLU A 25 3.85 20.85 6.49
N ALA A 26 3.08 21.09 5.42
CA ALA A 26 3.59 21.64 4.16
C ALA A 26 3.53 23.17 4.17
N SER A 27 4.26 23.82 5.09
CA SER A 27 4.15 25.25 5.40
C SER A 27 4.40 26.14 4.18
N ARG A 28 5.38 25.81 3.34
CA ARG A 28 5.69 26.57 2.12
C ARG A 28 4.56 26.49 1.11
N LEU A 29 3.99 25.32 0.90
CA LEU A 29 2.85 25.14 0.00
C LEU A 29 1.60 25.80 0.56
N THR A 30 1.36 25.69 1.86
CA THR A 30 0.26 26.40 2.55
C THR A 30 0.33 27.89 2.34
N ALA A 31 1.52 28.50 2.46
CA ALA A 31 1.71 29.94 2.24
C ALA A 31 1.49 30.34 0.78
N GLU A 32 1.88 29.50 -0.17
CA GLU A 32 1.74 29.79 -1.61
C GLU A 32 0.28 29.78 -2.09
N ILE A 33 -0.54 28.91 -1.54
CA ILE A 33 -1.95 28.78 -1.98
C ILE A 33 -2.91 29.72 -1.23
N ASP A 34 -2.43 30.47 -0.22
CA ASP A 34 -3.25 31.35 0.63
C ASP A 34 -4.54 30.67 1.11
N GLY A 35 -4.42 29.43 1.59
CA GLY A 35 -5.54 28.55 1.92
C GLY A 35 -5.40 27.85 3.28
N PRO A 36 -6.16 26.80 3.50
CA PRO A 36 -6.09 26.03 4.75
C PRO A 36 -4.70 25.39 4.92
N LYS A 37 -4.31 25.15 6.17
CA LYS A 37 -3.07 24.41 6.48
C LYS A 37 -3.08 23.04 5.84
N LEU A 38 -2.05 22.74 5.08
CA LEU A 38 -1.84 21.45 4.44
C LEU A 38 -0.90 20.57 5.26
N TRP A 39 -1.30 19.32 5.43
CA TRP A 39 -0.52 18.31 6.12
C TRP A 39 -0.29 17.10 5.21
N ILE A 40 0.91 16.57 5.22
CA ILE A 40 1.31 15.40 4.43
C ILE A 40 1.48 14.22 5.37
N LYS A 41 0.64 13.18 5.19
CA LYS A 41 0.88 11.87 5.79
C LYS A 41 1.93 11.14 4.97
N ARG A 42 3.09 10.90 5.56
CA ARG A 42 4.29 10.38 4.88
C ARG A 42 4.20 8.87 4.65
N ASP A 43 3.23 8.41 3.88
CA ASP A 43 3.08 7.00 3.55
C ASP A 43 4.12 6.48 2.54
N ASP A 44 4.87 7.37 1.93
CA ASP A 44 6.11 7.05 1.24
C ASP A 44 7.15 6.37 2.17
N LEU A 45 7.07 6.63 3.47
CA LEU A 45 7.97 6.09 4.50
C LEU A 45 7.47 4.78 5.14
N THR A 46 6.47 4.13 4.59
CA THR A 46 6.04 2.79 5.06
C THR A 46 7.11 1.71 4.88
N GLY A 47 8.12 1.97 4.04
CA GLY A 47 9.36 1.19 3.92
C GLY A 47 9.24 -0.11 3.12
N PHE A 48 8.18 -0.87 3.27
CA PHE A 48 7.99 -2.15 2.61
C PHE A 48 7.74 -1.99 1.10
N GLY A 49 8.41 -2.80 0.27
CA GLY A 49 8.17 -2.85 -1.18
C GLY A 49 8.25 -1.48 -1.86
N PHE A 50 9.24 -0.64 -1.50
CA PHE A 50 9.41 0.76 -1.91
C PHE A 50 8.37 1.74 -1.36
N GLY A 51 7.65 1.37 -0.30
CA GLY A 51 6.75 2.27 0.40
C GLY A 51 5.42 2.52 -0.32
N GLY A 52 4.66 3.43 0.25
CA GLY A 52 3.37 3.87 -0.27
C GLY A 52 2.17 3.40 0.57
N ASN A 53 1.04 4.05 0.36
CA ASN A 53 -0.18 3.82 1.13
C ASN A 53 -0.83 2.44 0.92
N LYS A 54 -0.50 1.76 -0.17
CA LYS A 54 -1.09 0.45 -0.51
C LYS A 54 -0.71 -0.63 0.49
N ILE A 55 0.44 -0.50 1.14
CA ILE A 55 0.93 -1.46 2.14
C ILE A 55 -0.06 -1.58 3.31
N ARG A 56 -0.70 -0.48 3.74
CA ARG A 56 -1.67 -0.49 4.84
C ARG A 56 -2.83 -1.45 4.62
N GLY A 57 -3.41 -1.47 3.43
CA GLY A 57 -4.49 -2.40 3.08
C GLY A 57 -3.98 -3.82 2.87
N LEU A 58 -2.78 -3.96 2.32
CA LEU A 58 -2.18 -5.27 2.07
C LEU A 58 -1.89 -6.05 3.36
N GLU A 59 -1.60 -5.39 4.48
CA GLU A 59 -1.43 -6.06 5.77
C GLU A 59 -2.66 -6.90 6.16
N PHE A 60 -3.85 -6.38 5.92
CA PHE A 60 -5.12 -7.06 6.21
C PHE A 60 -5.46 -8.10 5.14
N LEU A 61 -5.31 -7.76 3.85
CA LEU A 61 -5.58 -8.68 2.75
C LEU A 61 -4.66 -9.90 2.78
N LEU A 62 -3.38 -9.70 3.13
CA LEU A 62 -2.44 -10.81 3.28
C LEU A 62 -2.82 -11.72 4.45
N ALA A 63 -3.23 -11.14 5.59
CA ALA A 63 -3.68 -11.93 6.73
C ALA A 63 -4.91 -12.78 6.38
N ASP A 64 -5.87 -12.20 5.65
CA ASP A 64 -7.06 -12.92 5.19
C ASP A 64 -6.70 -14.04 4.19
N ALA A 65 -5.84 -13.78 3.22
CA ALA A 65 -5.36 -14.79 2.28
C ALA A 65 -4.67 -15.97 2.99
N LEU A 66 -3.81 -15.69 3.95
CA LEU A 66 -3.13 -16.72 4.74
C LEU A 66 -4.11 -17.53 5.60
N ALA A 67 -5.11 -16.90 6.19
CA ALA A 67 -6.15 -17.58 6.95
C ALA A 67 -6.99 -18.49 6.08
N GLN A 68 -7.18 -18.16 4.80
CA GLN A 68 -7.84 -19.00 3.80
C GLN A 68 -6.92 -20.04 3.15
N GLN A 69 -5.66 -20.15 3.61
CA GLN A 69 -4.67 -21.06 3.05
C GLN A 69 -4.41 -20.85 1.54
N ALA A 70 -4.52 -19.61 1.08
CA ALA A 70 -4.21 -19.27 -0.30
C ALA A 70 -2.73 -19.55 -0.60
N ASP A 71 -2.44 -20.08 -1.77
CA ASP A 71 -1.09 -20.27 -2.29
C ASP A 71 -0.71 -19.21 -3.33
N THR A 72 -1.69 -18.47 -3.83
CA THR A 72 -1.54 -17.51 -4.92
C THR A 72 -2.36 -16.26 -4.66
N LEU A 73 -1.73 -15.08 -4.84
CA LEU A 73 -2.42 -13.79 -4.88
C LEU A 73 -2.64 -13.38 -6.33
N ILE A 74 -3.88 -13.07 -6.69
CA ILE A 74 -4.24 -12.56 -8.00
C ILE A 74 -4.65 -11.11 -7.87
N THR A 75 -4.04 -10.22 -8.65
CA THR A 75 -4.37 -8.80 -8.66
C THR A 75 -4.39 -8.25 -10.07
N GLY A 76 -5.17 -7.19 -10.30
CA GLY A 76 -5.27 -6.56 -11.60
C GLY A 76 -5.22 -5.05 -11.51
N ALA A 77 -4.57 -4.43 -12.48
CA ALA A 77 -4.53 -2.99 -12.65
C ALA A 77 -3.95 -2.59 -14.01
N ALA A 78 -3.94 -1.28 -14.28
CA ALA A 78 -3.17 -0.72 -15.40
C ALA A 78 -1.66 -0.95 -15.19
N PRO A 79 -0.86 -0.92 -16.25
CA PRO A 79 0.61 -0.89 -16.15
C PRO A 79 1.10 0.21 -15.20
N GLN A 80 2.24 0.01 -14.53
CA GLN A 80 2.80 0.96 -13.56
C GLN A 80 2.01 1.11 -12.24
N SER A 81 1.20 0.13 -11.90
CA SER A 81 0.42 0.14 -10.67
C SER A 81 1.30 -0.05 -9.43
N ASN A 82 1.28 0.93 -8.53
CA ASN A 82 1.88 0.81 -7.20
C ASN A 82 1.23 -0.32 -6.37
N TYR A 83 -0.03 -0.64 -6.63
CA TYR A 83 -0.72 -1.74 -5.95
C TYR A 83 -0.19 -3.10 -6.38
N VAL A 84 -0.02 -3.33 -7.70
CA VAL A 84 0.55 -4.57 -8.23
C VAL A 84 1.97 -4.78 -7.69
N ARG A 85 2.81 -3.76 -7.72
CA ARG A 85 4.17 -3.81 -7.17
C ARG A 85 4.17 -4.18 -5.67
N ALA A 86 3.31 -3.53 -4.88
CA ALA A 86 3.20 -3.79 -3.45
C ALA A 86 2.67 -5.21 -3.17
N THR A 87 1.70 -5.68 -3.97
CA THR A 87 1.18 -7.05 -3.87
C THR A 87 2.25 -8.09 -4.21
N ALA A 88 3.09 -7.83 -5.21
CA ALA A 88 4.21 -8.72 -5.55
C ALA A 88 5.20 -8.83 -4.38
N ALA A 89 5.54 -7.71 -3.74
CA ALA A 89 6.39 -7.72 -2.55
C ALA A 89 5.74 -8.48 -1.39
N ALA A 90 4.44 -8.31 -1.14
CA ALA A 90 3.71 -9.02 -0.09
C ALA A 90 3.64 -10.52 -0.34
N ALA A 91 3.37 -10.94 -1.57
CA ALA A 91 3.37 -12.35 -1.97
C ALA A 91 4.76 -13.00 -1.76
N ALA A 92 5.82 -12.34 -2.24
CA ALA A 92 7.19 -12.82 -2.05
C ALA A 92 7.57 -12.93 -0.56
N HIS A 93 7.16 -11.95 0.27
CA HIS A 93 7.39 -11.97 1.71
C HIS A 93 6.72 -13.18 2.39
N ALA A 94 5.51 -13.52 1.95
CA ALA A 94 4.72 -14.62 2.51
C ALA A 94 4.99 -15.98 1.86
N GLY A 95 5.87 -16.08 0.86
CA GLY A 95 6.14 -17.30 0.12
C GLY A 95 4.99 -17.76 -0.78
N LEU A 96 4.13 -16.81 -1.21
CA LEU A 96 3.00 -17.08 -2.10
C LEU A 96 3.37 -16.80 -3.56
N HIS A 97 2.68 -17.46 -4.47
CA HIS A 97 2.71 -17.08 -5.87
C HIS A 97 1.94 -15.78 -6.12
N MET A 98 2.26 -15.09 -7.20
CA MET A 98 1.55 -13.87 -7.58
C MET A 98 1.27 -13.85 -9.07
N VAL A 99 0.02 -13.56 -9.43
CA VAL A 99 -0.43 -13.37 -10.80
C VAL A 99 -0.93 -11.94 -10.97
N ALA A 100 -0.33 -11.21 -11.90
CA ALA A 100 -0.76 -9.86 -12.26
C ALA A 100 -1.55 -9.90 -13.57
N VAL A 101 -2.78 -9.39 -13.53
CA VAL A 101 -3.62 -9.21 -14.72
C VAL A 101 -3.62 -7.74 -15.11
N TYR A 102 -3.10 -7.43 -16.27
CA TYR A 102 -3.04 -6.05 -16.76
C TYR A 102 -4.15 -5.78 -17.77
N SER A 103 -4.77 -4.61 -17.65
CA SER A 103 -5.67 -4.06 -18.67
C SER A 103 -4.89 -3.11 -19.59
N GLY A 104 -5.13 -3.22 -20.90
CA GLY A 104 -4.52 -2.36 -21.92
C GLY A 104 -3.34 -3.00 -22.63
N THR A 105 -2.70 -2.22 -23.51
CA THR A 105 -1.54 -2.65 -24.27
C THR A 105 -0.28 -2.55 -23.40
N PRO A 106 0.57 -3.58 -23.37
CA PRO A 106 1.84 -3.49 -22.69
C PRO A 106 2.69 -2.32 -23.22
N PRO A 107 3.39 -1.58 -22.36
CA PRO A 107 4.28 -0.53 -22.82
C PRO A 107 5.41 -1.12 -23.66
N PRO A 108 5.88 -0.40 -24.70
CA PRO A 108 6.92 -0.91 -25.62
C PRO A 108 8.28 -1.08 -24.93
N GLN A 109 8.46 -0.47 -23.78
CA GLN A 109 9.67 -0.56 -22.98
C GLN A 109 9.30 -0.68 -21.49
N VAL A 110 10.16 -1.36 -20.72
CA VAL A 110 10.02 -1.43 -19.26
C VAL A 110 10.22 -0.02 -18.67
N GLN A 111 9.24 0.47 -17.92
CA GLN A 111 9.25 1.79 -17.33
C GLN A 111 8.61 1.75 -15.94
N GLY A 112 9.15 2.52 -14.98
CA GLY A 112 8.56 2.72 -13.67
C GLY A 112 8.45 1.45 -12.82
N ASN A 113 7.27 1.20 -12.32
CA ASN A 113 7.00 0.06 -11.43
C ASN A 113 6.94 -1.27 -12.15
#